data_2cbac06c94a3664c9510f81875ca375f
#
_entry.id   2cbac06c94a3664c9510f81875ca375f
#
_cell.length_a   1.000
_cell.length_b   1.000
_cell.length_c   1.000
_cell.angle_alpha   90.00
_cell.angle_beta   90.00
_cell.angle_gamma   90.00
#
_symmetry.space_group_name_H-M   'P 1'
#
loop_
_entity.id
_entity.type
_entity.pdbx_description
1 polymer ?
#
loop_
_entity_poly.entity_id
_entity_poly.type
_entity_poly.pdbx_seq_one_letter_code
_entity_poly.pdbx_strand_id
1 'polypeptide(L)'
;MLMHPLIAGALLLLATTAGAPLPLPQGYRFPTDADRTHEWAASKKEGPTPFHARTDIDGDGRVDDAWILISTQGPGWGLFVYLNASSTERSAFALDQNRGDVPAQRVGVRVVPKGSYKTGCGKGRWHCDEGEPKSLHLKRPAIDFFGAGGKSSYIWWDAKTMKLVRTRMSD
;
A
#
# COMPACT_ATOMS: atom_id res chain seq x y z
N MET A 1 -54.83 -41.90 -1.56
CA MET A 1 -54.69 -40.52 -2.04
C MET A 1 -53.66 -39.84 -1.13
N LEU A 2 -52.37 -39.86 -1.51
CA LEU A 2 -51.27 -39.29 -0.72
C LEU A 2 -50.93 -37.92 -1.32
N MET A 3 -51.15 -36.86 -0.56
CA MET A 3 -50.70 -35.49 -0.89
C MET A 3 -49.24 -35.31 -0.43
N HIS A 4 -48.35 -35.01 -1.37
CA HIS A 4 -46.96 -34.60 -1.06
C HIS A 4 -46.91 -33.07 -0.91
N PRO A 5 -46.29 -32.53 0.14
CA PRO A 5 -46.03 -31.09 0.24
C PRO A 5 -44.82 -30.69 -0.62
N LEU A 6 -45.00 -29.70 -1.50
CA LEU A 6 -43.94 -29.03 -2.23
C LEU A 6 -43.20 -28.09 -1.26
N ILE A 7 -41.93 -28.39 -1.00
CA ILE A 7 -41.05 -27.51 -0.27
C ILE A 7 -40.45 -26.50 -1.27
N ALA A 8 -40.94 -25.27 -1.24
CA ALA A 8 -40.34 -24.14 -1.96
C ALA A 8 -39.06 -23.68 -1.29
N GLY A 9 -37.90 -24.04 -1.83
CA GLY A 9 -36.63 -23.57 -1.41
C GLY A 9 -36.43 -22.10 -1.80
N ALA A 10 -36.39 -21.20 -0.86
CA ALA A 10 -35.99 -19.79 -1.07
C ALA A 10 -34.50 -19.70 -1.31
N LEU A 11 -34.10 -19.36 -2.51
CA LEU A 11 -32.71 -19.07 -2.89
C LEU A 11 -32.33 -17.67 -2.36
N LEU A 12 -31.57 -17.59 -1.25
CA LEU A 12 -31.04 -16.35 -0.74
C LEU A 12 -29.89 -15.89 -1.68
N LEU A 13 -30.14 -14.92 -2.53
CA LEU A 13 -29.13 -14.21 -3.29
C LEU A 13 -28.33 -13.33 -2.32
N LEU A 14 -27.13 -13.76 -1.97
CA LEU A 14 -26.14 -12.93 -1.28
C LEU A 14 -25.67 -11.84 -2.26
N ALA A 15 -26.23 -10.64 -2.12
CA ALA A 15 -25.72 -9.46 -2.81
C ALA A 15 -24.33 -9.15 -2.25
N THR A 16 -23.28 -9.41 -3.02
CA THR A 16 -21.94 -8.90 -2.76
C THR A 16 -21.96 -7.39 -2.91
N THR A 17 -22.02 -6.66 -1.82
CA THR A 17 -21.83 -5.20 -1.83
C THR A 17 -20.41 -4.91 -2.28
N ALA A 18 -20.23 -4.54 -3.55
CA ALA A 18 -18.99 -3.95 -4.00
C ALA A 18 -18.75 -2.71 -3.14
N GLY A 19 -17.63 -2.69 -2.41
CA GLY A 19 -17.26 -1.55 -1.56
C GLY A 19 -17.25 -0.27 -2.41
N ALA A 20 -17.69 0.84 -1.83
CA ALA A 20 -17.66 2.13 -2.52
C ALA A 20 -16.23 2.44 -3.00
N PRO A 21 -16.03 3.10 -4.14
CA PRO A 21 -14.70 3.39 -4.68
C PRO A 21 -13.88 4.23 -3.69
N LEU A 22 -12.55 4.04 -3.65
CA LEU A 22 -11.66 4.85 -2.84
C LEU A 22 -11.74 6.32 -3.29
N PRO A 23 -11.80 7.29 -2.37
CA PRO A 23 -11.79 8.69 -2.73
C PRO A 23 -10.45 9.07 -3.34
N LEU A 24 -10.46 9.65 -4.53
CA LEU A 24 -9.26 10.17 -5.17
C LEU A 24 -8.92 11.57 -4.62
N PRO A 25 -7.68 11.80 -4.17
CA PRO A 25 -7.22 13.14 -3.87
C PRO A 25 -7.25 14.02 -5.13
N GLN A 26 -7.55 15.31 -4.95
CA GLN A 26 -7.59 16.25 -6.07
C GLN A 26 -6.26 16.27 -6.82
N GLY A 27 -6.31 16.25 -8.15
CA GLY A 27 -5.13 16.25 -9.00
C GLY A 27 -4.46 14.90 -9.18
N TYR A 28 -5.10 13.81 -8.77
CA TYR A 28 -4.59 12.45 -8.93
C TYR A 28 -5.62 11.52 -9.58
N ARG A 29 -5.11 10.45 -10.19
CA ARG A 29 -5.88 9.33 -10.71
C ARG A 29 -5.22 8.00 -10.35
N PHE A 30 -5.98 6.93 -10.38
CA PHE A 30 -5.40 5.58 -10.31
C PHE A 30 -4.54 5.29 -11.54
N PRO A 31 -3.44 4.53 -11.37
CA PRO A 31 -2.63 4.08 -12.48
C PRO A 31 -3.42 3.16 -13.41
N THR A 32 -3.13 3.24 -14.71
CA THR A 32 -3.62 2.34 -15.76
C THR A 32 -2.48 1.44 -16.25
N ASP A 33 -2.79 0.50 -17.15
CA ASP A 33 -1.76 -0.34 -17.76
C ASP A 33 -0.74 0.47 -18.57
N ALA A 34 -1.16 1.60 -19.14
CA ALA A 34 -0.26 2.51 -19.87
C ALA A 34 0.79 3.18 -18.95
N ASP A 35 0.53 3.31 -17.66
CA ASP A 35 1.49 3.86 -16.70
C ASP A 35 2.56 2.83 -16.29
N ARG A 36 2.40 1.58 -16.70
CA ARG A 36 3.32 0.47 -16.43
C ARG A 36 4.26 0.33 -17.62
N THR A 37 5.49 0.77 -17.51
CA THR A 37 6.45 0.57 -18.59
C THR A 37 7.15 -0.79 -18.49
N HIS A 38 7.65 -1.25 -19.65
CA HIS A 38 8.40 -2.51 -19.79
C HIS A 38 9.68 -2.57 -18.94
N GLU A 39 10.25 -1.44 -18.53
CA GLU A 39 11.48 -1.42 -17.71
C GLU A 39 11.29 -2.10 -16.36
N TRP A 40 10.16 -1.90 -15.67
CA TRP A 40 9.86 -2.63 -14.44
C TRP A 40 9.56 -4.10 -14.67
N ALA A 41 8.79 -4.41 -15.72
CA ALA A 41 8.45 -5.78 -16.07
C ALA A 41 9.69 -6.57 -16.54
N ALA A 42 10.61 -5.93 -17.21
CA ALA A 42 11.85 -6.54 -17.68
C ALA A 42 12.86 -6.79 -16.54
N SER A 43 12.89 -5.94 -15.52
CA SER A 43 13.84 -6.06 -14.40
C SER A 43 13.40 -7.01 -13.29
N LYS A 44 12.11 -7.36 -13.22
CA LYS A 44 11.56 -8.24 -12.16
C LYS A 44 10.63 -9.29 -12.73
N LYS A 45 11.02 -10.54 -12.62
CA LYS A 45 10.23 -11.73 -12.95
C LYS A 45 9.01 -11.95 -12.03
N GLU A 46 8.65 -11.00 -11.16
CA GLU A 46 7.69 -11.20 -10.10
C GLU A 46 6.57 -10.14 -10.09
N GLY A 47 5.39 -10.59 -10.43
CA GLY A 47 4.11 -10.13 -9.91
C GLY A 47 3.51 -8.81 -10.41
N PRO A 48 2.24 -8.63 -10.14
CA PRO A 48 1.45 -7.52 -10.63
C PRO A 48 1.80 -6.22 -9.91
N THR A 49 1.86 -5.18 -10.67
CA THR A 49 1.86 -3.75 -10.35
C THR A 49 2.56 -3.31 -9.06
N PRO A 50 3.71 -2.65 -9.20
CA PRO A 50 4.38 -2.02 -8.08
C PRO A 50 3.59 -0.82 -7.52
N PHE A 51 2.41 -0.49 -8.04
CA PHE A 51 1.65 0.71 -7.68
C PHE A 51 0.58 0.48 -6.61
N HIS A 52 0.35 -0.76 -6.20
CA HIS A 52 -0.68 -1.09 -5.22
C HIS A 52 -0.23 -2.20 -4.27
N ALA A 53 -0.48 -2.02 -2.99
CA ALA A 53 -0.29 -3.04 -1.97
C ALA A 53 -1.48 -3.02 -1.00
N ARG A 54 -1.88 -4.19 -0.51
CA ARG A 54 -3.03 -4.36 0.39
C ARG A 54 -2.63 -5.16 1.61
N THR A 55 -2.92 -4.65 2.78
CA THR A 55 -2.71 -5.35 4.05
C THR A 55 -3.44 -4.63 5.17
N ASP A 56 -3.64 -5.27 6.31
CA ASP A 56 -4.07 -4.64 7.55
C ASP A 56 -2.82 -4.03 8.22
N ILE A 57 -2.57 -2.73 7.99
CA ILE A 57 -1.36 -2.05 8.45
C ILE A 57 -1.49 -1.56 9.90
N ASP A 58 -2.70 -1.15 10.32
CA ASP A 58 -2.96 -0.63 11.67
C ASP A 58 -3.43 -1.72 12.64
N GLY A 59 -3.82 -2.90 12.14
CA GLY A 59 -4.19 -4.09 12.91
C GLY A 59 -5.60 -4.02 13.47
N ASP A 60 -6.50 -3.32 12.81
CA ASP A 60 -7.92 -3.25 13.19
C ASP A 60 -8.75 -4.41 12.61
N GLY A 61 -8.13 -5.31 11.84
CA GLY A 61 -8.75 -6.45 11.17
C GLY A 61 -9.38 -6.12 9.83
N ARG A 62 -9.23 -4.89 9.33
CA ARG A 62 -9.72 -4.45 8.02
C ARG A 62 -8.55 -4.27 7.05
N VAL A 63 -8.85 -4.39 5.77
CA VAL A 63 -7.83 -4.25 4.74
C VAL A 63 -7.62 -2.77 4.42
N ASP A 64 -6.36 -2.36 4.44
CA ASP A 64 -5.87 -1.06 4.01
C ASP A 64 -5.26 -1.15 2.62
N ASP A 65 -5.23 -0.04 1.93
CA ASP A 65 -4.66 0.08 0.60
C ASP A 65 -3.55 1.14 0.56
N ALA A 66 -2.40 0.78 0.01
CA ALA A 66 -1.34 1.71 -0.33
C ALA A 66 -1.24 1.85 -1.86
N TRP A 67 -1.30 3.08 -2.36
CA TRP A 67 -1.29 3.38 -3.79
C TRP A 67 -0.22 4.40 -4.17
N ILE A 68 0.46 4.12 -5.26
CA ILE A 68 1.11 5.16 -6.06
C ILE A 68 0.07 5.69 -7.03
N LEU A 69 -0.42 6.89 -6.80
CA LEU A 69 -1.37 7.59 -7.69
C LEU A 69 -0.62 8.48 -8.66
N ILE A 70 -1.15 8.60 -9.88
CA ILE A 70 -0.53 9.39 -10.96
C ILE A 70 -1.11 10.79 -10.95
N SER A 71 -0.25 11.80 -11.05
CA SER A 71 -0.68 13.20 -11.17
C SER A 71 -1.45 13.43 -12.48
N THR A 72 -2.52 14.22 -12.42
CA THR A 72 -3.27 14.69 -13.60
C THR A 72 -2.85 16.09 -14.03
N GLN A 73 -1.98 16.75 -13.26
CA GLN A 73 -1.53 18.13 -13.49
C GLN A 73 -0.13 18.20 -14.12
N GLY A 74 0.37 17.08 -14.65
CA GLY A 74 1.69 16.98 -15.28
C GLY A 74 2.40 15.71 -14.84
N PRO A 75 3.69 15.55 -15.19
CA PRO A 75 4.46 14.40 -14.75
C PRO A 75 4.57 14.42 -13.22
N GLY A 76 4.36 13.25 -12.61
CA GLY A 76 4.45 13.12 -11.15
C GLY A 76 3.56 12.03 -10.59
N TRP A 77 3.73 11.79 -9.31
CA TRP A 77 2.99 10.78 -8.56
C TRP A 77 2.86 11.17 -7.08
N GLY A 78 1.96 10.48 -6.37
CA GLY A 78 1.84 10.54 -4.92
C GLY A 78 1.68 9.17 -4.31
N LEU A 79 2.29 8.96 -3.13
CA LEU A 79 2.07 7.79 -2.30
C LEU A 79 0.97 8.09 -1.29
N PHE A 80 -0.11 7.33 -1.37
CA PHE A 80 -1.26 7.46 -0.48
C PHE A 80 -1.53 6.13 0.22
N VAL A 81 -1.82 6.19 1.51
CA VAL A 81 -2.31 5.05 2.29
C VAL A 81 -3.73 5.35 2.74
N TYR A 82 -4.64 4.43 2.48
CA TYR A 82 -6.03 4.48 2.87
C TYR A 82 -6.26 3.47 3.98
N LEU A 83 -6.46 3.93 5.20
CA LEU A 83 -6.88 3.07 6.29
C LEU A 83 -8.38 2.77 6.16
N ASN A 84 -8.78 1.57 6.52
CA ASN A 84 -10.15 1.09 6.40
C ASN A 84 -10.71 1.17 4.96
N ALA A 85 -9.90 0.83 3.97
CA ALA A 85 -10.23 0.98 2.55
C ALA A 85 -11.55 0.31 2.13
N SER A 86 -11.97 -0.73 2.84
CA SER A 86 -13.22 -1.46 2.61
C SER A 86 -14.44 -0.88 3.33
N SER A 87 -14.28 0.16 4.17
CA SER A 87 -15.37 0.75 4.95
C SER A 87 -15.82 2.10 4.38
N THR A 88 -16.91 2.65 4.90
CA THR A 88 -17.35 4.03 4.63
C THR A 88 -16.54 5.06 5.42
N GLU A 89 -15.92 4.63 6.53
CA GLU A 89 -15.07 5.44 7.40
C GLU A 89 -13.60 5.29 6.99
N ARG A 90 -13.20 5.95 5.92
CA ARG A 90 -11.85 5.87 5.37
C ARG A 90 -11.04 7.08 5.75
N SER A 91 -9.79 6.84 6.10
CA SER A 91 -8.80 7.90 6.27
C SER A 91 -7.71 7.76 5.20
N ALA A 92 -7.50 8.81 4.43
CA ALA A 92 -6.45 8.87 3.41
C ALA A 92 -5.28 9.70 3.91
N PHE A 93 -4.07 9.16 3.80
CA PHE A 93 -2.83 9.81 4.20
C PHE A 93 -1.92 9.99 2.99
N ALA A 94 -1.58 11.22 2.65
CA ALA A 94 -0.52 11.53 1.69
C ALA A 94 0.83 11.40 2.40
N LEU A 95 1.64 10.44 1.98
CA LEU A 95 2.92 10.14 2.62
C LEU A 95 4.14 10.64 1.85
N ASP A 96 4.00 10.76 0.52
CA ASP A 96 5.04 11.27 -0.36
C ASP A 96 4.43 11.82 -1.64
N GLN A 97 5.09 12.78 -2.27
CA GLN A 97 4.67 13.37 -3.54
C GLN A 97 5.90 13.75 -4.35
N ASN A 98 5.87 13.46 -5.65
CA ASN A 98 6.89 13.86 -6.60
C ASN A 98 6.24 14.60 -7.77
N ARG A 99 6.78 15.76 -8.14
CA ARG A 99 6.24 16.62 -9.19
C ARG A 99 6.93 16.46 -10.55
N GLY A 100 7.57 15.31 -10.79
CA GLY A 100 8.09 14.95 -12.10
C GLY A 100 9.59 14.67 -12.17
N ASP A 101 10.34 14.91 -11.09
CA ASP A 101 11.79 14.62 -11.05
C ASP A 101 12.09 13.12 -11.13
N VAL A 102 11.18 12.30 -10.58
CA VAL A 102 11.27 10.85 -10.64
C VAL A 102 10.00 10.31 -11.30
N PRO A 103 10.09 9.62 -12.45
CA PRO A 103 8.94 8.98 -13.08
C PRO A 103 8.28 7.95 -12.17
N ALA A 104 6.94 7.85 -12.20
CA ALA A 104 6.18 6.89 -11.40
C ALA A 104 6.64 5.44 -11.61
N GLN A 105 7.09 5.11 -12.80
CA GLN A 105 7.63 3.80 -13.17
C GLN A 105 8.91 3.41 -12.42
N ARG A 106 9.54 4.37 -11.75
CA ARG A 106 10.75 4.13 -10.95
C ARG A 106 10.47 3.93 -9.46
N VAL A 107 9.22 3.96 -9.04
CA VAL A 107 8.81 3.73 -7.65
C VAL A 107 7.76 2.64 -7.56
N GLY A 108 7.62 2.05 -6.39
CA GLY A 108 6.62 1.02 -6.17
C GLY A 108 6.34 0.78 -4.70
N VAL A 109 5.29 0.00 -4.45
CA VAL A 109 4.88 -0.44 -3.12
C VAL A 109 4.68 -1.95 -3.09
N ARG A 110 5.00 -2.57 -1.96
CA ARG A 110 4.71 -3.98 -1.68
C ARG A 110 4.50 -4.20 -0.19
N VAL A 111 3.85 -5.30 0.15
CA VAL A 111 3.67 -5.71 1.54
C VAL A 111 4.97 -6.26 2.10
N VAL A 112 5.29 -5.85 3.33
CA VAL A 112 6.36 -6.41 4.16
C VAL A 112 5.72 -7.17 5.31
N PRO A 113 6.03 -8.45 5.53
CA PRO A 113 5.51 -9.21 6.65
C PRO A 113 5.94 -8.63 8.00
N LYS A 114 5.21 -8.97 9.06
CA LYS A 114 5.72 -8.77 10.44
C LYS A 114 7.05 -9.47 10.62
N GLY A 115 7.95 -8.87 11.40
CA GLY A 115 9.29 -9.42 11.61
C GLY A 115 10.29 -8.39 12.12
N SER A 116 11.55 -8.80 12.18
CA SER A 116 12.67 -7.94 12.60
C SER A 116 13.56 -7.64 11.40
N TYR A 117 13.82 -6.37 11.17
CA TYR A 117 14.56 -5.89 10.00
C TYR A 117 15.65 -4.92 10.43
N LYS A 118 16.88 -5.11 9.96
CA LYS A 118 17.92 -4.12 10.11
C LYS A 118 17.63 -2.94 9.18
N THR A 119 17.66 -1.73 9.71
CA THR A 119 17.55 -0.49 8.94
C THR A 119 18.81 -0.24 8.12
N GLY A 120 18.81 0.72 7.24
CA GLY A 120 20.01 1.04 6.46
C GLY A 120 21.19 1.45 7.32
N CYS A 121 20.98 2.31 8.32
CA CYS A 121 22.02 2.67 9.28
C CYS A 121 22.40 1.47 10.16
N GLY A 122 21.46 0.61 10.53
CA GLY A 122 21.76 -0.64 11.26
C GLY A 122 22.58 -1.66 10.47
N LYS A 123 22.56 -1.55 9.13
CA LYS A 123 23.43 -2.31 8.19
C LYS A 123 24.77 -1.60 7.94
N GLY A 124 24.99 -0.42 8.53
CA GLY A 124 26.21 0.38 8.33
C GLY A 124 26.26 1.11 6.99
N ARG A 125 25.14 1.31 6.30
CA ARG A 125 25.10 2.05 5.03
C ARG A 125 25.29 3.54 5.20
N TRP A 126 24.88 4.07 6.36
CA TRP A 126 25.14 5.43 6.83
C TRP A 126 25.21 5.47 8.35
N HIS A 127 25.62 6.59 8.92
CA HIS A 127 25.56 6.81 10.35
C HIS A 127 24.11 7.00 10.79
N CYS A 128 23.67 6.32 11.87
CA CYS A 128 22.31 6.53 12.37
C CYS A 128 22.18 7.95 12.94
N ASP A 129 21.15 8.65 12.48
CA ASP A 129 20.76 9.93 13.07
C ASP A 129 20.23 9.73 14.50
N GLU A 130 20.16 10.80 15.28
CA GLU A 130 19.58 10.74 16.61
C GLU A 130 18.14 10.26 16.56
N GLY A 131 17.83 9.21 17.32
CA GLY A 131 16.50 8.58 17.32
C GLY A 131 16.24 7.61 16.14
N GLU A 132 17.13 7.51 15.15
CA GLU A 132 16.98 6.54 14.05
C GLU A 132 17.27 5.12 14.57
N PRO A 133 16.29 4.17 14.47
CA PRO A 133 16.49 2.83 15.01
C PRO A 133 17.43 2.02 14.13
N LYS A 134 18.37 1.30 14.73
CA LYS A 134 19.23 0.32 14.01
C LYS A 134 18.47 -0.91 13.53
N SER A 135 17.34 -1.22 14.18
CA SER A 135 16.47 -2.35 13.83
C SER A 135 15.02 -1.94 14.02
N LEU A 136 14.18 -2.39 13.11
CA LEU A 136 12.74 -2.20 13.13
C LEU A 136 12.05 -3.53 13.46
N HIS A 137 11.23 -3.54 14.51
CA HIS A 137 10.45 -4.72 14.91
C HIS A 137 8.98 -4.50 14.55
N LEU A 138 8.57 -5.04 13.42
CA LEU A 138 7.21 -4.96 12.93
C LEU A 138 6.33 -6.02 13.62
N LYS A 139 5.40 -5.60 14.44
CA LYS A 139 4.39 -6.47 15.05
C LYS A 139 3.27 -6.85 14.08
N ARG A 140 3.11 -6.08 13.00
CA ARG A 140 2.09 -6.18 11.94
C ARG A 140 2.76 -6.03 10.59
N PRO A 141 2.08 -6.37 9.48
CA PRO A 141 2.57 -6.07 8.15
C PRO A 141 2.81 -4.56 7.97
N ALA A 142 3.71 -4.21 7.07
CA ALA A 142 4.04 -2.85 6.69
C ALA A 142 4.05 -2.72 5.16
N ILE A 143 4.22 -1.51 4.65
CA ILE A 143 4.41 -1.23 3.23
C ILE A 143 5.87 -0.88 3.00
N ASP A 144 6.54 -1.58 2.09
CA ASP A 144 7.81 -1.16 1.52
C ASP A 144 7.53 -0.22 0.33
N PHE A 145 7.86 1.04 0.51
CA PHE A 145 7.94 2.01 -0.58
C PHE A 145 9.37 2.01 -1.11
N PHE A 146 9.54 1.61 -2.35
CA PHE A 146 10.87 1.41 -2.93
C PHE A 146 11.02 2.13 -4.27
N GLY A 147 12.27 2.44 -4.59
CA GLY A 147 12.66 3.08 -5.85
C GLY A 147 13.61 2.22 -6.67
N ALA A 148 13.59 2.40 -7.99
CA ALA A 148 14.63 1.90 -8.88
C ALA A 148 15.98 2.49 -8.45
N GLY A 149 16.98 1.64 -8.26
CA GLY A 149 18.28 2.02 -7.69
C GLY A 149 18.47 1.55 -6.25
N GLY A 150 17.47 0.90 -5.65
CA GLY A 150 17.61 0.22 -4.36
C GLY A 150 17.11 1.01 -3.16
N LYS A 151 16.65 2.25 -3.34
CA LYS A 151 16.04 3.04 -2.26
C LYS A 151 14.81 2.34 -1.72
N SER A 152 14.68 2.24 -0.40
CA SER A 152 13.57 1.59 0.27
C SER A 152 13.28 2.23 1.60
N SER A 153 11.98 2.38 1.90
CA SER A 153 11.49 2.84 3.21
C SER A 153 10.30 2.01 3.62
N TYR A 154 10.27 1.55 4.87
CA TYR A 154 9.11 0.88 5.40
C TYR A 154 8.16 1.89 6.04
N ILE A 155 6.89 1.79 5.67
CA ILE A 155 5.79 2.56 6.23
C ILE A 155 5.00 1.61 7.11
N TRP A 156 4.91 1.93 8.38
CA TRP A 156 4.33 1.07 9.39
C TRP A 156 3.51 1.86 10.40
N TRP A 157 2.59 1.19 11.09
CA TRP A 157 1.72 1.79 12.09
C TRP A 157 2.39 1.78 13.47
N ASP A 158 2.60 2.95 14.05
CA ASP A 158 2.99 3.08 15.44
C ASP A 158 1.75 3.17 16.33
N ALA A 159 1.45 2.07 17.02
CA ALA A 159 0.30 1.99 17.91
C ALA A 159 0.40 2.90 19.15
N LYS A 160 1.58 3.41 19.49
CA LYS A 160 1.75 4.34 20.62
C LYS A 160 1.32 5.75 20.23
N THR A 161 1.70 6.18 19.05
CA THR A 161 1.38 7.52 18.55
C THR A 161 0.14 7.55 17.65
N MET A 162 -0.41 6.38 17.31
CA MET A 162 -1.54 6.21 16.38
C MET A 162 -1.28 6.89 15.03
N LYS A 163 -0.08 6.66 14.47
CA LYS A 163 0.36 7.29 13.23
C LYS A 163 1.10 6.32 12.32
N LEU A 164 1.04 6.59 11.02
CA LEU A 164 1.94 6.00 10.05
C LEU A 164 3.33 6.62 10.20
N VAL A 165 4.32 5.77 10.36
CA VAL A 165 5.74 6.14 10.51
C VAL A 165 6.51 5.60 9.32
N ARG A 166 7.48 6.36 8.82
CA ARG A 166 8.39 5.96 7.76
C ARG A 166 9.79 5.74 8.31
N THR A 167 10.37 4.57 8.01
CA THR A 167 11.75 4.22 8.38
C THR A 167 12.56 3.89 7.13
N ARG A 168 13.71 4.53 6.95
CA ARG A 168 14.61 4.31 5.81
C ARG A 168 15.34 2.97 5.95
N MET A 169 15.23 2.12 4.93
CA MET A 169 15.77 0.75 4.92
C MET A 169 16.98 0.59 4.00
N SER A 170 17.08 1.41 2.94
CA SER A 170 18.22 1.49 2.02
C SER A 170 18.23 2.82 1.27
N ASP A 171 19.37 3.17 0.70
CA ASP A 171 19.55 4.32 -0.19
C ASP A 171 19.37 3.92 -1.64
#